data_f50dc76766f8807c2fe596a7844d8f0c
#
_entry.id   f50dc76766f8807c2fe596a7844d8f0c
#
_cell.length_a   1.000
_cell.length_b   1.000
_cell.length_c   1.000
_cell.angle_alpha   90.00
_cell.angle_beta   90.00
_cell.angle_gamma   90.00
#
_symmetry.space_group_name_H-M   'P 1'
#
loop_
_entity.id
_entity.type
_entity.pdbx_description
1 polymer ?
#
loop_
_entity_poly.entity_id
_entity_poly.type
_entity_poly.pdbx_seq_one_letter_code
_entity_poly.pdbx_strand_id
1 'polypeptide(L)'
;MDLLRVVMAGVRGTPYHDGLFFFDLQLPPSYPAVPPQVFYHSFDLRLNPTLYESGTVCLSLLDTFDDEGTEVWSPTTSSILQVVVSLQSLVFNDKPYYNEAGYEKLVAEGHHNAMPYSGNAFLLTLQSMLHLLRRPPKGFEEFVRDHFRRRGRSVLETCQAYLRVIRVDSRNVRLALNCFRPASLSCQS
;
A
#
# COMPACT_ATOMS: atom_id res chain seq x y z
N MET A 1 16.32 20.01 7.54
CA MET A 1 15.05 19.29 7.38
C MET A 1 15.34 18.13 6.46
N ASP A 2 15.36 16.92 7.01
CA ASP A 2 15.76 15.74 6.25
C ASP A 2 14.52 15.03 5.74
N LEU A 3 14.50 14.77 4.45
CA LEU A 3 13.44 14.04 3.77
C LEU A 3 13.99 12.70 3.30
N LEU A 4 13.37 11.62 3.74
CA LEU A 4 13.69 10.27 3.35
C LEU A 4 12.55 9.72 2.49
N ARG A 5 12.87 8.94 1.47
CA ARG A 5 11.87 8.21 0.70
C ARG A 5 12.03 6.71 0.92
N VAL A 6 10.95 6.07 1.30
CA VAL A 6 10.85 4.62 1.48
C VAL A 6 9.99 4.04 0.36
N VAL A 7 10.46 2.97 -0.25
CA VAL A 7 9.70 2.21 -1.24
C VAL A 7 9.49 0.80 -0.69
N MET A 8 8.23 0.39 -0.61
CA MET A 8 7.85 -0.92 -0.09
C MET A 8 7.21 -1.74 -1.20
N ALA A 9 7.63 -3.01 -1.29
CA ALA A 9 6.95 -3.98 -2.14
C ALA A 9 5.83 -4.68 -1.36
N GLY A 10 4.68 -4.82 -1.97
CA GLY A 10 3.55 -5.52 -1.36
C GLY A 10 3.85 -6.97 -1.06
N VAL A 11 3.43 -7.42 0.12
CA VAL A 11 3.72 -8.75 0.65
C VAL A 11 2.96 -9.84 -0.13
N ARG A 12 3.62 -10.94 -0.41
CA ARG A 12 3.00 -12.08 -1.10
C ARG A 12 1.85 -12.66 -0.27
N GLY A 13 0.74 -12.99 -0.95
CA GLY A 13 -0.44 -13.54 -0.30
C GLY A 13 -1.40 -12.47 0.23
N THR A 14 -1.07 -11.19 0.06
CA THR A 14 -1.94 -10.07 0.42
C THR A 14 -2.57 -9.43 -0.83
N PRO A 15 -3.61 -8.61 -0.68
CA PRO A 15 -4.17 -7.82 -1.80
C PRO A 15 -3.16 -6.85 -2.43
N TYR A 16 -2.05 -6.60 -1.77
CA TYR A 16 -1.00 -5.65 -2.16
C TYR A 16 0.15 -6.30 -2.94
N HIS A 17 0.11 -7.63 -3.11
CA HIS A 17 1.16 -8.42 -3.73
C HIS A 17 1.67 -7.80 -5.03
N ASP A 18 2.99 -7.72 -5.17
CA ASP A 18 3.73 -7.14 -6.30
C ASP A 18 3.51 -5.63 -6.53
N GLY A 19 2.69 -4.93 -5.71
CA GLY A 19 2.59 -3.48 -5.73
C GLY A 19 3.87 -2.82 -5.23
N LEU A 20 4.09 -1.57 -5.65
CA LEU A 20 5.08 -0.67 -5.06
C LEU A 20 4.36 0.48 -4.37
N PHE A 21 4.79 0.79 -3.17
CA PHE A 21 4.19 1.83 -2.33
C PHE A 21 5.28 2.78 -1.88
N PHE A 22 5.09 4.07 -2.18
CA PHE A 22 6.05 5.13 -1.90
C PHE A 22 5.60 5.94 -0.70
N PHE A 23 6.52 6.17 0.22
CA PHE A 23 6.32 6.99 1.41
C PHE A 23 7.43 8.02 1.51
N ASP A 24 7.07 9.27 1.78
CA ASP A 24 8.00 10.33 2.13
C ASP A 24 7.95 10.54 3.64
N LEU A 25 9.10 10.42 4.29
CA LEU A 25 9.28 10.62 5.72
C LEU A 25 10.04 11.93 5.93
N GLN A 26 9.38 12.88 6.57
CA GLN A 26 9.98 14.15 6.95
C GLN A 26 10.38 14.10 8.41
N LEU A 27 11.66 14.35 8.70
CA LEU A 27 12.16 14.49 10.07
C LEU A 27 11.96 15.95 10.51
N PRO A 28 11.07 16.22 11.49
CA PRO A 28 10.91 17.57 12.01
C PRO A 28 12.17 18.00 12.81
N PRO A 29 12.37 19.31 13.02
CA PRO A 29 13.52 19.80 13.80
C PRO A 29 13.58 19.23 15.22
N SER A 30 12.45 18.84 15.77
CA SER A 30 12.31 18.22 17.10
C SER A 30 12.50 16.70 17.11
N TYR A 31 12.81 16.08 15.96
CA TYR A 31 13.13 14.66 15.93
C TYR A 31 14.43 14.39 16.72
N PRO A 32 14.51 13.33 17.56
CA PRO A 32 13.55 12.25 17.78
C PRO A 32 12.52 12.51 18.91
N ALA A 33 12.45 13.72 19.48
CA ALA A 33 11.49 14.02 20.54
C ALA A 33 10.04 13.80 20.10
N VAL A 34 9.75 14.00 18.81
CA VAL A 34 8.48 13.66 18.16
C VAL A 34 8.72 12.71 16.99
N PRO A 35 7.71 11.92 16.57
CA PRO A 35 7.83 11.00 15.43
C PRO A 35 8.10 11.73 14.10
N PRO A 36 8.58 11.01 13.08
CA PRO A 36 8.61 11.53 11.71
C PRO A 36 7.20 11.76 11.19
N GLN A 37 7.02 12.75 10.32
CA GLN A 37 5.79 12.90 9.54
C GLN A 37 5.89 11.97 8.32
N VAL A 38 4.88 11.15 8.12
CA VAL A 38 4.85 10.18 7.02
C VAL A 38 3.74 10.56 6.04
N PHE A 39 4.10 10.65 4.78
CA PHE A 39 3.19 10.90 3.68
C PHE A 39 3.22 9.73 2.70
N TYR A 40 2.06 9.17 2.40
CA TYR A 40 1.87 8.11 1.42
C TYR A 40 1.50 8.68 0.04
N HIS A 41 2.14 8.21 -1.00
CA HIS A 41 1.79 8.56 -2.40
C HIS A 41 0.53 7.78 -2.81
N SER A 42 -0.63 8.31 -2.47
CA SER A 42 -1.93 7.65 -2.56
C SER A 42 -2.50 7.58 -3.99
N PHE A 43 -2.13 8.53 -4.87
CA PHE A 43 -2.77 8.74 -6.17
C PHE A 43 -4.29 8.92 -6.06
N ASP A 44 -4.76 9.55 -5.00
CA ASP A 44 -6.19 9.72 -4.64
C ASP A 44 -6.93 8.38 -4.43
N LEU A 45 -6.21 7.31 -4.06
CA LEU A 45 -6.74 5.97 -3.81
C LEU A 45 -6.65 5.63 -2.32
N ARG A 46 -7.76 5.18 -1.73
CA ARG A 46 -7.79 4.65 -0.37
C ARG A 46 -7.57 3.14 -0.39
N LEU A 47 -6.32 2.70 -0.41
CA LEU A 47 -5.95 1.28 -0.50
C LEU A 47 -6.21 0.50 0.78
N ASN A 48 -6.16 1.19 1.92
CA ASN A 48 -6.22 0.59 3.25
C ASN A 48 -6.99 1.54 4.17
N PRO A 49 -7.67 1.06 5.21
CA PRO A 49 -8.33 1.94 6.19
C PRO A 49 -7.38 2.98 6.79
N THR A 50 -6.12 2.59 7.02
CA THR A 50 -5.08 3.43 7.62
C THR A 50 -4.27 4.26 6.61
N LEU A 51 -4.49 4.08 5.30
CA LEU A 51 -3.88 4.87 4.21
C LEU A 51 -4.94 5.70 3.51
N TYR A 52 -4.97 6.99 3.81
CA TYR A 52 -5.98 7.91 3.27
C TYR A 52 -5.64 8.41 1.87
N GLU A 53 -6.66 8.80 1.11
CA GLU A 53 -6.52 9.40 -0.22
C GLU A 53 -5.69 10.69 -0.18
N SER A 54 -5.75 11.43 0.94
CA SER A 54 -4.92 12.63 1.18
C SER A 54 -3.43 12.36 1.29
N GLY A 55 -3.02 11.09 1.39
CA GLY A 55 -1.65 10.68 1.71
C GLY A 55 -1.37 10.56 3.20
N THR A 56 -2.35 10.84 4.06
CA THR A 56 -2.22 10.66 5.52
C THR A 56 -2.07 9.17 5.84
N VAL A 57 -1.18 8.88 6.76
CA VAL A 57 -0.94 7.53 7.30
C VAL A 57 -1.40 7.51 8.76
N CYS A 58 -2.37 6.66 9.09
CA CYS A 58 -2.77 6.39 10.46
C CYS A 58 -1.98 5.21 11.02
N LEU A 59 -1.13 5.51 12.01
CA LEU A 59 -0.33 4.52 12.72
C LEU A 59 -0.09 5.03 14.14
N SER A 60 -0.32 4.20 15.16
CA SER A 60 -0.14 4.59 16.57
C SER A 60 1.27 5.10 16.84
N LEU A 61 2.29 4.45 16.26
CA LEU A 61 3.70 4.86 16.37
C LEU A 61 3.97 6.27 15.80
N LEU A 62 3.06 6.85 15.02
CA LEU A 62 3.15 8.20 14.45
C LEU A 62 2.29 9.22 15.20
N ASP A 63 1.66 8.84 16.32
CA ASP A 63 0.67 9.63 17.06
C ASP A 63 -0.51 10.11 16.17
N THR A 64 -0.82 9.33 15.11
CA THR A 64 -1.91 9.64 14.15
C THR A 64 -3.11 8.71 14.28
N PHE A 65 -3.05 7.78 15.22
CA PHE A 65 -4.10 6.79 15.49
C PHE A 65 -4.43 6.78 16.99
N ASP A 66 -5.69 6.99 17.31
CA ASP A 66 -6.18 7.13 18.70
C ASP A 66 -6.69 5.75 19.18
N ASP A 67 -5.77 4.91 19.69
CA ASP A 67 -6.13 3.62 20.30
C ASP A 67 -5.44 3.45 21.65
N GLU A 68 -6.24 3.32 22.71
CA GLU A 68 -5.75 3.10 24.07
C GLU A 68 -5.01 1.76 24.17
N GLY A 69 -3.70 1.80 24.30
CA GLY A 69 -2.87 0.60 24.57
C GLY A 69 -1.96 0.15 23.43
N THR A 70 -1.86 0.90 22.37
CA THR A 70 -0.95 0.62 21.26
C THR A 70 0.41 1.27 21.44
N GLU A 71 1.36 0.86 20.61
CA GLU A 71 2.75 1.27 20.63
C GLU A 71 2.87 2.77 20.28
N VAL A 72 3.17 3.61 21.26
CA VAL A 72 3.35 5.06 21.11
C VAL A 72 4.83 5.37 20.83
N TRP A 73 5.10 6.45 20.10
CA TRP A 73 6.45 6.92 19.83
C TRP A 73 7.22 7.20 21.12
N SER A 74 8.38 6.59 21.26
CA SER A 74 9.34 6.84 22.35
C SER A 74 10.64 7.38 21.77
N PRO A 75 11.07 8.60 22.16
CA PRO A 75 12.29 9.21 21.63
C PRO A 75 13.57 8.40 21.83
N THR A 76 13.58 7.51 22.82
CA THR A 76 14.75 6.71 23.21
C THR A 76 14.78 5.32 22.60
N THR A 77 13.63 4.77 22.24
CA THR A 77 13.52 3.38 21.76
C THR A 77 12.94 3.27 20.37
N SER A 78 12.13 4.22 19.92
CA SER A 78 11.54 4.20 18.59
C SER A 78 12.54 4.62 17.51
N SER A 79 12.38 4.10 16.30
CA SER A 79 13.25 4.36 15.17
C SER A 79 12.47 4.41 13.86
N ILE A 80 13.08 5.02 12.84
CA ILE A 80 12.53 5.00 11.46
C ILE A 80 12.33 3.56 10.95
N LEU A 81 13.27 2.65 11.28
CA LEU A 81 13.15 1.25 10.90
C LEU A 81 11.89 0.62 11.49
N GLN A 82 11.57 0.93 12.75
CA GLN A 82 10.35 0.45 13.39
C GLN A 82 9.10 0.98 12.69
N VAL A 83 9.07 2.25 12.28
CA VAL A 83 7.98 2.80 11.46
C VAL A 83 7.82 2.02 10.16
N VAL A 84 8.92 1.73 9.45
CA VAL A 84 8.89 0.98 8.19
C VAL A 84 8.39 -0.45 8.41
N VAL A 85 8.86 -1.13 9.45
CA VAL A 85 8.42 -2.49 9.79
C VAL A 85 6.94 -2.50 10.19
N SER A 86 6.49 -1.52 10.97
CA SER A 86 5.08 -1.38 11.36
C SER A 86 4.18 -1.14 10.13
N LEU A 87 4.58 -0.27 9.20
CA LEU A 87 3.88 -0.08 7.94
C LEU A 87 3.76 -1.41 7.16
N GLN A 88 4.84 -2.19 7.08
CA GLN A 88 4.83 -3.44 6.34
C GLN A 88 3.95 -4.51 7.00
N SER A 89 3.99 -4.63 8.32
CA SER A 89 3.30 -5.71 9.04
C SER A 89 1.86 -5.39 9.38
N LEU A 90 1.56 -4.15 9.75
CA LEU A 90 0.22 -3.75 10.19
C LEU A 90 -0.66 -3.26 9.04
N VAL A 91 -0.07 -2.62 8.03
CA VAL A 91 -0.84 -2.05 6.92
C VAL A 91 -0.97 -3.03 5.75
N PHE A 92 0.14 -3.63 5.30
CA PHE A 92 0.14 -4.49 4.10
C PHE A 92 -0.06 -5.98 4.45
N ASN A 93 -1.05 -6.27 5.30
CA ASN A 93 -1.42 -7.64 5.71
C ASN A 93 -2.45 -8.29 4.76
N ASP A 94 -2.81 -9.55 5.03
CA ASP A 94 -3.75 -10.34 4.25
C ASP A 94 -5.22 -9.99 4.53
N LYS A 95 -5.50 -9.29 5.63
CA LYS A 95 -6.85 -8.94 6.10
C LYS A 95 -7.01 -7.44 6.38
N PRO A 96 -6.80 -6.58 5.37
CA PRO A 96 -6.77 -5.12 5.57
C PRO A 96 -8.07 -4.52 6.14
N TYR A 97 -9.20 -5.21 6.01
CA TYR A 97 -10.46 -4.78 6.60
C TYR A 97 -10.33 -4.55 8.12
N TYR A 98 -9.55 -5.39 8.80
CA TYR A 98 -9.36 -5.33 10.25
C TYR A 98 -8.32 -4.31 10.71
N ASN A 99 -7.72 -3.56 9.79
CA ASN A 99 -6.82 -2.47 10.16
C ASN A 99 -7.57 -1.22 10.67
N GLU A 100 -8.89 -1.18 10.52
CA GLU A 100 -9.73 -0.14 11.12
C GLU A 100 -10.12 -0.51 12.54
N ALA A 101 -9.94 0.43 13.48
CA ALA A 101 -10.33 0.24 14.87
C ALA A 101 -11.83 -0.08 15.00
N GLY A 102 -12.16 -1.06 15.83
CA GLY A 102 -13.54 -1.47 16.10
C GLY A 102 -14.17 -2.42 15.06
N TYR A 103 -13.52 -2.67 13.93
CA TYR A 103 -14.07 -3.61 12.92
C TYR A 103 -14.05 -5.07 13.39
N GLU A 104 -13.19 -5.42 14.34
CA GLU A 104 -13.21 -6.73 15.00
C GLU A 104 -14.54 -6.99 15.72
N LYS A 105 -15.15 -5.96 16.31
CA LYS A 105 -16.46 -6.02 16.96
C LYS A 105 -17.59 -6.27 15.95
N LEU A 106 -17.51 -5.63 14.76
CA LEU A 106 -18.49 -5.84 13.70
C LEU A 106 -18.51 -7.27 13.17
N VAL A 107 -17.40 -7.97 13.19
CA VAL A 107 -17.32 -9.39 12.80
C VAL A 107 -17.99 -10.28 13.84
N ALA A 108 -17.85 -10.00 15.12
CA ALA A 108 -18.56 -10.69 16.19
C ALA A 108 -20.09 -10.53 16.06
N GLU A 109 -20.56 -9.46 15.42
CA GLU A 109 -21.96 -9.17 15.10
C GLU A 109 -22.44 -9.77 13.77
N GLY A 110 -21.60 -10.53 13.07
CA GLY A 110 -21.96 -11.23 11.82
C GLY A 110 -21.77 -10.43 10.53
N HIS A 111 -21.11 -9.27 10.56
CA HIS A 111 -20.80 -8.49 9.37
C HIS A 111 -19.54 -9.02 8.67
N HIS A 112 -19.72 -9.73 7.55
CA HIS A 112 -18.63 -10.38 6.81
C HIS A 112 -18.19 -9.58 5.56
N ASN A 113 -17.64 -8.37 5.74
CA ASN A 113 -17.20 -7.51 4.64
C ASN A 113 -15.70 -7.66 4.27
N ALA A 114 -14.96 -8.53 4.94
CA ALA A 114 -13.52 -8.68 4.73
C ALA A 114 -13.15 -9.16 3.31
N MET A 115 -13.89 -10.13 2.76
CA MET A 115 -13.64 -10.65 1.41
C MET A 115 -13.91 -9.60 0.30
N PRO A 116 -15.07 -8.90 0.27
CA PRO A 116 -15.30 -7.81 -0.68
C PRO A 116 -14.29 -6.68 -0.52
N TYR A 117 -13.88 -6.35 0.71
CA TYR A 117 -12.88 -5.33 0.97
C TYR A 117 -11.51 -5.70 0.40
N SER A 118 -11.03 -6.94 0.64
CA SER A 118 -9.77 -7.44 0.08
C SER A 118 -9.78 -7.43 -1.45
N GLY A 119 -10.93 -7.76 -2.05
CA GLY A 119 -11.15 -7.66 -3.49
C GLY A 119 -10.99 -6.23 -4.00
N ASN A 120 -11.59 -5.26 -3.33
CA ASN A 120 -11.47 -3.84 -3.68
C ASN A 120 -10.04 -3.33 -3.48
N ALA A 121 -9.38 -3.70 -2.37
CA ALA A 121 -7.99 -3.34 -2.10
C ALA A 121 -7.04 -3.85 -3.20
N PHE A 122 -7.27 -5.08 -3.73
CA PHE A 122 -6.52 -5.59 -4.86
C PHE A 122 -6.74 -4.75 -6.14
N LEU A 123 -7.98 -4.38 -6.46
CA LEU A 123 -8.29 -3.54 -7.62
C LEU A 123 -7.64 -2.15 -7.51
N LEU A 124 -7.67 -1.54 -6.33
CA LEU A 124 -7.01 -0.28 -6.06
C LEU A 124 -5.48 -0.40 -6.15
N THR A 125 -4.92 -1.54 -5.69
CA THR A 125 -3.49 -1.84 -5.87
C THR A 125 -3.11 -1.90 -7.35
N LEU A 126 -3.92 -2.54 -8.20
CA LEU A 126 -3.70 -2.53 -9.65
C LEU A 126 -3.76 -1.12 -10.25
N GLN A 127 -4.69 -0.28 -9.79
CA GLN A 127 -4.76 1.13 -10.20
C GLN A 127 -3.49 1.89 -9.80
N SER A 128 -3.01 1.71 -8.56
CA SER A 128 -1.75 2.30 -8.09
C SER A 128 -0.56 1.87 -8.95
N MET A 129 -0.45 0.57 -9.28
CA MET A 129 0.59 0.08 -10.21
C MET A 129 0.52 0.76 -11.58
N LEU A 130 -0.69 0.95 -12.13
CA LEU A 130 -0.89 1.63 -13.41
C LEU A 130 -0.52 3.12 -13.35
N HIS A 131 -0.80 3.80 -12.23
CA HIS A 131 -0.36 5.17 -11.99
C HIS A 131 1.17 5.24 -11.97
N LEU A 132 1.83 4.35 -11.25
CA LEU A 132 3.30 4.30 -11.17
C LEU A 132 3.96 4.02 -12.52
N LEU A 133 3.40 3.11 -13.33
CA LEU A 133 3.92 2.83 -14.66
C LEU A 133 3.81 4.03 -15.61
N ARG A 134 2.75 4.83 -15.48
CA ARG A 134 2.52 6.02 -16.32
C ARG A 134 3.28 7.24 -15.83
N ARG A 135 3.40 7.40 -14.52
CA ARG A 135 3.98 8.58 -13.86
C ARG A 135 4.82 8.14 -12.65
N PRO A 136 5.96 7.50 -12.87
CA PRO A 136 6.85 7.10 -11.78
C PRO A 136 7.37 8.33 -11.04
N PRO A 137 7.64 8.24 -9.74
CA PRO A 137 8.27 9.31 -8.99
C PRO A 137 9.65 9.65 -9.57
N LYS A 138 9.97 10.95 -9.61
CA LYS A 138 11.24 11.46 -10.14
C LYS A 138 12.44 10.75 -9.47
N GLY A 139 13.34 10.25 -10.30
CA GLY A 139 14.54 9.50 -9.86
C GLY A 139 14.29 8.03 -9.57
N PHE A 140 13.05 7.53 -9.72
CA PHE A 140 12.69 6.13 -9.52
C PHE A 140 12.12 5.46 -10.80
N GLU A 141 12.24 6.12 -11.95
CA GLU A 141 11.67 5.68 -13.22
C GLU A 141 12.20 4.29 -13.63
N GLU A 142 13.50 4.10 -13.53
CA GLU A 142 14.14 2.83 -13.86
C GLU A 142 13.80 1.75 -12.84
N PHE A 143 13.83 2.09 -11.55
CA PHE A 143 13.47 1.17 -10.46
C PHE A 143 12.04 0.64 -10.63
N VAL A 144 11.06 1.52 -10.89
CA VAL A 144 9.66 1.14 -11.12
C VAL A 144 9.53 0.25 -12.35
N ARG A 145 10.18 0.63 -13.47
CA ARG A 145 10.17 -0.13 -14.71
C ARG A 145 10.75 -1.53 -14.52
N ASP A 146 11.87 -1.63 -13.83
CA ASP A 146 12.53 -2.92 -13.58
C ASP A 146 11.75 -3.82 -12.64
N HIS A 147 11.12 -3.23 -11.62
CA HIS A 147 10.25 -3.99 -10.74
C HIS A 147 9.11 -4.64 -11.53
N PHE A 148 8.34 -3.85 -12.29
CA PHE A 148 7.19 -4.38 -13.04
C PHE A 148 7.59 -5.25 -14.24
N ARG A 149 8.78 -5.06 -14.83
CA ARG A 149 9.32 -5.98 -15.83
C ARG A 149 9.53 -7.38 -15.23
N ARG A 150 10.05 -7.47 -14.01
CA ARG A 150 10.28 -8.75 -13.31
C ARG A 150 9.01 -9.35 -12.75
N ARG A 151 8.07 -8.53 -12.28
CA ARG A 151 6.85 -8.96 -11.60
C ARG A 151 5.62 -9.03 -12.50
N GLY A 152 5.66 -8.48 -13.70
CA GLY A 152 4.52 -8.38 -14.60
C GLY A 152 3.83 -9.71 -14.86
N ARG A 153 4.58 -10.81 -15.00
CA ARG A 153 4.01 -12.16 -15.14
C ARG A 153 3.20 -12.57 -13.91
N SER A 154 3.75 -12.39 -12.72
CA SER A 154 3.07 -12.69 -11.45
C SER A 154 1.79 -11.85 -11.30
N VAL A 155 1.84 -10.56 -11.63
CA VAL A 155 0.66 -9.68 -11.63
C VAL A 155 -0.41 -10.21 -12.58
N LEU A 156 -0.04 -10.61 -13.81
CA LEU A 156 -0.98 -11.16 -14.79
C LEU A 156 -1.63 -12.46 -14.32
N GLU A 157 -0.85 -13.37 -13.73
CA GLU A 157 -1.35 -14.62 -13.18
C GLU A 157 -2.34 -14.37 -12.03
N THR A 158 -2.03 -13.41 -11.15
CA THR A 158 -2.94 -13.00 -10.06
C THR A 158 -4.23 -12.38 -10.62
N CYS A 159 -4.14 -11.50 -11.62
CA CYS A 159 -5.32 -10.93 -12.29
C CYS A 159 -6.21 -12.02 -12.90
N GLN A 160 -5.62 -13.02 -13.56
CA GLN A 160 -6.37 -14.15 -14.13
C GLN A 160 -7.05 -15.01 -13.07
N ALA A 161 -6.38 -15.26 -11.94
CA ALA A 161 -6.96 -15.98 -10.80
C ALA A 161 -8.15 -15.21 -10.23
N TYR A 162 -8.01 -13.91 -10.07
CA TYR A 162 -9.08 -13.02 -9.59
C TYR A 162 -10.32 -13.03 -10.50
N LEU A 163 -10.14 -12.97 -11.81
CA LEU A 163 -11.25 -13.04 -12.78
C LEU A 163 -12.02 -14.35 -12.75
N ARG A 164 -11.39 -15.45 -12.30
CA ARG A 164 -12.05 -16.75 -12.17
C ARG A 164 -12.92 -16.84 -10.91
N VAL A 165 -12.49 -16.17 -9.83
CA VAL A 165 -13.11 -16.28 -8.50
C VAL A 165 -14.19 -15.21 -8.29
N ILE A 166 -13.97 -14.00 -8.81
CA ILE A 166 -14.84 -12.84 -8.55
C ILE A 166 -15.46 -12.37 -9.87
N ARG A 167 -16.81 -12.46 -9.95
CA ARG A 167 -17.60 -11.81 -11.02
C ARG A 167 -17.69 -10.29 -10.76
N VAL A 168 -16.55 -9.59 -10.70
CA VAL A 168 -16.49 -8.14 -10.49
C VAL A 168 -16.32 -7.43 -11.85
N ASP A 169 -16.82 -6.20 -11.93
CA ASP A 169 -16.63 -5.31 -13.08
C ASP A 169 -15.13 -5.18 -13.42
N SER A 170 -14.75 -5.83 -14.50
CA SER A 170 -13.37 -6.23 -14.80
C SER A 170 -12.56 -5.13 -15.51
N ARG A 171 -13.00 -3.86 -15.51
CA ARG A 171 -12.32 -2.78 -16.26
C ARG A 171 -10.86 -2.60 -15.84
N ASN A 172 -10.61 -2.47 -14.53
CA ASN A 172 -9.24 -2.28 -14.00
C ASN A 172 -8.37 -3.52 -14.21
N VAL A 173 -8.94 -4.71 -14.07
CA VAL A 173 -8.23 -5.96 -14.35
C VAL A 173 -7.86 -6.08 -15.82
N ARG A 174 -8.78 -5.70 -16.73
CA ARG A 174 -8.50 -5.69 -18.19
C ARG A 174 -7.42 -4.66 -18.55
N LEU A 175 -7.42 -3.48 -17.93
CA LEU A 175 -6.38 -2.48 -18.12
C LEU A 175 -5.03 -3.01 -17.65
N ALA A 176 -4.96 -3.63 -16.47
CA ALA A 176 -3.73 -4.27 -15.97
C ALA A 176 -3.26 -5.37 -16.91
N LEU A 177 -4.15 -6.26 -17.37
CA LEU A 177 -3.81 -7.32 -18.33
C LEU A 177 -3.19 -6.76 -19.61
N ASN A 178 -3.61 -5.59 -20.08
CA ASN A 178 -3.04 -4.96 -21.27
C ASN A 178 -1.69 -4.28 -20.98
N CYS A 179 -1.54 -3.61 -19.84
CA CYS A 179 -0.32 -2.88 -19.51
C CYS A 179 0.85 -3.80 -19.11
N PHE A 180 0.58 -4.94 -18.50
CA PHE A 180 1.62 -5.89 -18.08
C PHE A 180 1.96 -6.96 -19.12
N ARG A 181 1.36 -6.93 -20.32
CA ARG A 181 1.80 -7.83 -21.42
C ARG A 181 3.22 -7.47 -21.86
N PRO A 182 4.08 -8.48 -22.16
CA PRO A 182 5.50 -8.26 -22.50
C PRO A 182 5.73 -7.26 -23.63
N ALA A 183 4.82 -7.19 -24.61
CA ALA A 183 4.93 -6.26 -25.75
C ALA A 183 4.67 -4.78 -25.38
N SER A 184 3.93 -4.49 -24.31
CA SER A 184 3.64 -3.11 -23.90
C SER A 184 4.71 -2.50 -23.00
N LEU A 185 5.53 -3.33 -22.34
CA LEU A 185 6.66 -2.86 -21.52
C LEU A 185 7.88 -2.45 -22.35
N SER A 186 7.92 -2.82 -23.65
CA SER A 186 8.99 -2.47 -24.59
C SER A 186 8.74 -1.20 -25.41
N CYS A 187 7.53 -0.60 -25.36
CA CYS A 187 7.14 0.52 -26.21
C CYS A 187 7.24 1.92 -25.58
N GLN A 188 7.95 2.07 -24.47
CA GLN A 188 8.21 3.37 -23.86
C GLN A 188 9.72 3.61 -23.71
N SER A 189 10.38 3.70 -24.84
CA SER A 189 11.73 4.27 -24.98
C SER A 189 11.64 5.66 -25.62
#